data_9b20716ac272f2fb57796404530bd8d1
#
_entry.id   9b20716ac272f2fb57796404530bd8d1
#
_cell.length_a   1.000
_cell.length_b   1.000
_cell.length_c   1.000
_cell.angle_alpha   90.00
_cell.angle_beta   90.00
_cell.angle_gamma   90.00
#
_symmetry.space_group_name_H-M   'P 1'
#
loop_
_entity.id
_entity.type
_entity.pdbx_description
1 polymer ?
#
loop_
_entity_poly.entity_id
_entity_poly.type
_entity_poly.pdbx_seq_one_letter_code
_entity_poly.pdbx_strand_id
1 'polypeptide(L)'
;MKFIQIVEQTGDMEDARAEIEGYFDSAGDDTKVKKLILCEDRDVPGKIVTIVEFDSWDTATDNNELDATQEGAAEAQATSDVTYQNLDVHHEWVR
;
A
#
# COMPACT_ATOMS: atom_id res chain seq x y z
N MET A 1 1.16 -14.49 -11.61
CA MET A 1 -0.15 -13.82 -11.46
C MET A 1 0.06 -12.53 -10.68
N LYS A 2 -0.34 -11.41 -11.25
CA LYS A 2 -0.24 -10.11 -10.60
C LYS A 2 -1.04 -10.10 -9.29
N PHE A 3 -0.52 -9.42 -8.28
CA PHE A 3 -1.13 -9.34 -6.96
C PHE A 3 -1.38 -7.88 -6.61
N ILE A 4 -2.54 -7.60 -6.05
CA ILE A 4 -2.90 -6.26 -5.58
C ILE A 4 -3.28 -6.33 -4.10
N GLN A 5 -2.74 -5.42 -3.32
CA GLN A 5 -3.16 -5.23 -1.94
C GLN A 5 -3.91 -3.91 -1.84
N ILE A 6 -5.10 -3.95 -1.23
CA ILE A 6 -5.87 -2.74 -0.94
C ILE A 6 -5.79 -2.49 0.55
N VAL A 7 -5.32 -1.30 0.91
CA VAL A 7 -5.17 -0.89 2.30
C VAL A 7 -6.13 0.27 2.57
N GLU A 8 -7.02 0.09 3.54
CA GLU A 8 -7.95 1.13 3.94
C GLU A 8 -7.61 1.62 5.34
N GLN A 9 -7.62 2.94 5.51
CA GLN A 9 -7.34 3.57 6.81
C GLN A 9 -8.06 4.91 6.89
N THR A 10 -8.25 5.40 8.11
CA THR A 10 -8.78 6.75 8.34
C THR A 10 -7.61 7.65 8.70
N GLY A 11 -7.58 8.86 8.15
CA GLY A 11 -6.50 9.78 8.46
C GLY A 11 -6.46 10.98 7.55
N ASP A 12 -5.33 11.69 7.58
CA ASP A 12 -5.07 12.85 6.77
C ASP A 12 -4.30 12.47 5.52
N MET A 13 -4.73 12.99 4.38
CA MET A 13 -4.13 12.68 3.08
C MET A 13 -2.65 13.09 3.00
N GLU A 14 -2.31 14.25 3.53
CA GLU A 14 -0.92 14.74 3.49
C GLU A 14 -0.01 13.88 4.36
N ASP A 15 -0.49 13.41 5.50
CA ASP A 15 0.25 12.49 6.36
C ASP A 15 0.47 11.15 5.65
N ALA A 16 -0.57 10.62 5.00
CA ALA A 16 -0.48 9.37 4.25
C ALA A 16 0.54 9.50 3.10
N ARG A 17 0.50 10.61 2.39
CA ARG A 17 1.44 10.89 1.30
C ARG A 17 2.87 10.94 1.81
N ALA A 18 3.10 11.63 2.93
CA ALA A 18 4.43 11.74 3.53
C ALA A 18 4.98 10.38 3.96
N GLU A 19 4.12 9.53 4.55
CA GLU A 19 4.50 8.17 4.95
C GLU A 19 4.91 7.32 3.75
N ILE A 20 4.15 7.41 2.65
CA ILE A 20 4.46 6.66 1.42
C ILE A 20 5.77 7.14 0.80
N GLU A 21 5.97 8.44 0.72
CA GLU A 21 7.22 9.00 0.21
C GLU A 21 8.41 8.57 1.08
N GLY A 22 8.24 8.58 2.41
CA GLY A 22 9.25 8.11 3.33
C GLY A 22 9.56 6.62 3.15
N TYR A 23 8.54 5.81 2.89
CA TYR A 23 8.72 4.40 2.60
C TYR A 23 9.61 4.19 1.36
N PHE A 24 9.30 4.88 0.26
CA PHE A 24 10.06 4.73 -0.98
C PHE A 24 11.49 5.26 -0.82
N ASP A 25 11.68 6.32 -0.07
CA ASP A 25 13.02 6.84 0.22
C ASP A 25 13.84 5.82 1.03
N SER A 26 13.23 5.17 2.02
CA SER A 26 13.90 4.19 2.87
C SER A 26 14.16 2.87 2.15
N ALA A 27 13.18 2.38 1.40
CA ALA A 27 13.29 1.11 0.69
C ALA A 27 14.18 1.22 -0.55
N GLY A 28 14.14 2.36 -1.24
CA GLY A 28 14.91 2.58 -2.45
C GLY A 28 14.66 1.50 -3.49
N ASP A 29 15.72 0.96 -4.06
CA ASP A 29 15.64 -0.09 -5.08
C ASP A 29 15.25 -1.46 -4.51
N ASP A 30 15.21 -1.62 -3.21
CA ASP A 30 14.84 -2.89 -2.57
C ASP A 30 13.34 -3.16 -2.60
N THR A 31 12.53 -2.13 -2.79
CA THR A 31 11.08 -2.31 -2.85
C THR A 31 10.66 -3.15 -4.06
N LYS A 32 9.69 -4.04 -3.83
CA LYS A 32 9.09 -4.88 -4.88
C LYS A 32 7.78 -4.29 -5.40
N VAL A 33 7.36 -3.14 -4.87
CA VAL A 33 6.15 -2.46 -5.32
C VAL A 33 6.32 -2.00 -6.76
N LYS A 34 5.40 -2.37 -7.63
CA LYS A 34 5.40 -1.96 -9.04
C LYS A 34 4.62 -0.69 -9.26
N LYS A 35 3.57 -0.49 -8.49
CA LYS A 35 2.70 0.68 -8.63
C LYS A 35 1.97 0.89 -7.32
N LEU A 36 1.82 2.14 -6.93
CA LEU A 36 1.05 2.50 -5.76
C LEU A 36 0.16 3.67 -6.11
N ILE A 37 -1.13 3.55 -5.80
CA ILE A 37 -2.11 4.60 -6.04
C ILE A 37 -2.70 4.99 -4.70
N LEU A 38 -2.58 6.27 -4.35
CA LEU A 38 -3.13 6.82 -3.12
C LEU A 38 -4.45 7.51 -3.44
N CYS A 39 -5.52 7.06 -2.80
CA CYS A 39 -6.87 7.55 -3.05
C CYS A 39 -7.55 8.00 -1.78
N GLU A 40 -8.46 8.95 -1.92
CA GLU A 40 -9.40 9.29 -0.86
C GLU A 40 -10.80 8.89 -1.33
N ASP A 41 -11.60 8.27 -0.45
CA ASP A 41 -12.98 7.92 -0.79
C ASP A 41 -13.78 9.21 -0.97
N ARG A 42 -14.36 9.38 -2.16
CA ARG A 42 -15.11 10.59 -2.49
C ARG A 42 -16.32 10.80 -1.58
N ASP A 43 -16.93 9.69 -1.15
CA ASP A 43 -18.17 9.71 -0.39
C ASP A 43 -17.96 9.64 1.12
N VAL A 44 -16.75 9.29 1.56
CA VAL A 44 -16.41 9.18 2.98
C VAL A 44 -15.13 9.98 3.25
N PRO A 45 -15.27 11.28 3.57
CA PRO A 45 -14.10 12.12 3.86
C PRO A 45 -13.24 11.54 4.98
N GLY A 46 -11.93 11.56 4.79
CA GLY A 46 -10.98 11.01 5.75
C GLY A 46 -10.71 9.53 5.59
N LYS A 47 -11.41 8.82 4.69
CA LYS A 47 -11.12 7.43 4.37
C LYS A 47 -10.10 7.37 3.24
N ILE A 48 -8.94 6.84 3.56
CA ILE A 48 -7.83 6.72 2.62
C ILE A 48 -7.73 5.28 2.14
N VAL A 49 -7.65 5.09 0.82
CA VAL A 49 -7.53 3.78 0.19
C VAL A 49 -6.25 3.78 -0.63
N THR A 50 -5.33 2.88 -0.29
CA THR A 50 -4.08 2.72 -1.02
C THR A 50 -4.14 1.41 -1.81
N ILE A 51 -3.84 1.48 -3.11
CA ILE A 51 -3.83 0.32 -3.99
C ILE A 51 -2.37 0.05 -4.36
N VAL A 52 -1.87 -1.12 -3.95
CA VAL A 52 -0.47 -1.48 -4.14
C VAL A 52 -0.38 -2.68 -5.07
N GLU A 53 0.38 -2.56 -6.15
CA GLU A 53 0.52 -3.60 -7.16
C GLU A 53 1.90 -4.24 -7.08
N PHE A 54 1.92 -5.57 -7.15
CA PHE A 54 3.13 -6.39 -7.19
C PHE A 54 3.06 -7.37 -8.34
N ASP A 55 4.20 -7.92 -8.75
CA ASP A 55 4.25 -8.93 -9.80
C ASP A 55 3.54 -10.22 -9.39
N SER A 56 3.59 -10.59 -8.10
CA SER A 56 3.00 -11.82 -7.58
C SER A 56 2.85 -11.75 -6.07
N TRP A 57 2.10 -12.71 -5.51
CA TRP A 57 2.00 -12.89 -4.07
C TRP A 57 3.38 -13.14 -3.43
N ASP A 58 4.22 -13.95 -4.08
CA ASP A 58 5.56 -14.25 -3.58
C ASP A 58 6.40 -12.97 -3.48
N THR A 59 6.32 -12.11 -4.50
CA THR A 59 7.01 -10.82 -4.51
C THR A 59 6.50 -9.90 -3.39
N ALA A 60 5.19 -9.89 -3.17
CA ALA A 60 4.59 -9.10 -2.09
C ALA A 60 5.06 -9.59 -0.72
N THR A 61 5.16 -10.91 -0.55
CA THR A 61 5.65 -11.51 0.69
C THR A 61 7.09 -11.10 0.96
N ASP A 62 7.94 -11.14 -0.06
CA ASP A 62 9.32 -10.69 0.05
C ASP A 62 9.40 -9.21 0.45
N ASN A 63 8.54 -8.39 -0.13
CA ASN A 63 8.48 -6.96 0.18
C ASN A 63 8.08 -6.71 1.64
N ASN A 64 7.19 -7.53 2.19
CA ASN A 64 6.74 -7.40 3.58
C ASN A 64 7.86 -7.67 4.59
N GLU A 65 8.92 -8.35 4.19
CA GLU A 65 10.06 -8.62 5.05
C GLU A 65 11.08 -7.47 5.08
N LEU A 66 10.93 -6.46 4.23
CA LEU A 66 11.80 -5.29 4.26
C LEU A 66 11.57 -4.49 5.54
N ASP A 67 12.65 -3.99 6.14
CA ASP A 67 12.57 -3.17 7.35
C ASP A 67 11.69 -1.94 7.14
N ALA A 68 11.82 -1.26 6.01
CA ALA A 68 11.01 -0.09 5.69
C ALA A 68 9.52 -0.41 5.65
N THR A 69 9.15 -1.58 5.11
CA THR A 69 7.75 -2.01 5.04
C THR A 69 7.21 -2.30 6.44
N GLN A 70 7.97 -2.97 7.28
CA GLN A 70 7.55 -3.29 8.64
C GLN A 70 7.41 -2.04 9.50
N GLU A 71 8.32 -1.10 9.37
CA GLU A 71 8.26 0.18 10.07
C GLU A 71 7.03 0.99 9.66
N GLY A 72 6.75 1.07 8.36
CA GLY A 72 5.57 1.78 7.84
C GLY A 72 4.27 1.16 8.32
N ALA A 73 4.18 -0.17 8.33
CA ALA A 73 3.00 -0.89 8.82
C ALA A 73 2.78 -0.64 10.32
N ALA A 74 3.86 -0.65 11.11
CA ALA A 74 3.78 -0.39 12.54
C ALA A 74 3.29 1.04 12.83
N GLU A 75 3.79 2.02 12.09
CA GLU A 75 3.35 3.41 12.23
C GLU A 75 1.86 3.57 11.87
N ALA A 76 1.42 2.97 10.77
CA ALA A 76 0.03 3.03 10.34
C ALA A 76 -0.91 2.39 11.38
N GLN A 77 -0.54 1.24 11.93
CA GLN A 77 -1.34 0.55 12.94
C GLN A 77 -1.39 1.30 14.25
N ALA A 78 -0.36 2.06 14.57
CA ALA A 78 -0.30 2.85 15.80
C ALA A 78 -1.21 4.08 15.76
N THR A 79 -1.53 4.60 14.56
CA THR A 79 -2.23 5.87 14.38
C THR A 79 -3.66 5.75 13.88
N SER A 80 -4.05 4.60 13.28
CA SER A 80 -5.39 4.42 12.73
C SER A 80 -5.75 2.95 12.60
N ASP A 81 -7.06 2.68 12.45
CA ASP A 81 -7.55 1.36 12.10
C ASP A 81 -7.20 1.08 10.64
N VAL A 82 -6.44 0.03 10.42
CA VAL A 82 -5.97 -0.35 9.09
C VAL A 82 -6.54 -1.71 8.72
N THR A 83 -7.16 -1.79 7.55
CA THR A 83 -7.66 -3.06 7.01
C THR A 83 -6.97 -3.36 5.69
N TYR A 84 -6.76 -4.64 5.42
CA TYR A 84 -6.06 -5.11 4.24
C TYR A 84 -6.92 -6.09 3.46
N GLN A 85 -6.88 -5.98 2.13
CA GLN A 85 -7.45 -6.98 1.22
C GLN A 85 -6.33 -7.44 0.29
N ASN A 86 -6.15 -8.75 0.20
CA ASN A 86 -5.12 -9.35 -0.65
C ASN A 86 -5.81 -10.02 -1.83
N LEU A 87 -5.53 -9.55 -3.05
CA LEU A 87 -6.26 -9.95 -4.24
C LEU A 87 -5.31 -10.47 -5.32
N ASP A 88 -5.60 -11.67 -5.83
CA ASP A 88 -4.92 -12.20 -7.01
C ASP A 88 -5.67 -11.70 -8.24
N VAL A 89 -4.94 -11.13 -9.20
CA VAL A 89 -5.54 -10.60 -10.43
C VAL A 89 -5.68 -11.75 -11.43
N HIS A 90 -6.92 -12.11 -11.77
CA HIS A 90 -7.17 -13.17 -12.74
C HIS A 90 -7.23 -12.65 -14.16
N HIS A 91 -7.90 -11.55 -14.37
CA HIS A 91 -8.05 -10.94 -15.70
C HIS A 91 -7.98 -9.43 -15.57
N GLU A 92 -7.39 -8.77 -16.55
CA GLU A 92 -7.27 -7.33 -16.59
C GLU A 92 -7.61 -6.83 -17.98
N TRP A 93 -8.48 -5.83 -18.05
CA TRP A 93 -8.83 -5.17 -19.32
C TRP A 93 -8.34 -3.74 -19.25
N VAL A 94 -7.54 -3.34 -20.22
CA VAL A 94 -6.97 -1.98 -20.30
C VAL A 94 -7.44 -1.37 -21.61
N ARG A 95 -7.94 -0.13 -21.55
CA ARG A 95 -8.40 0.60 -22.70
C ARG A 95 -7.42 1.66 -23.15
#